data_0535386ba4617f53a2d0cc754dedc3c7
#
_entry.id   0535386ba4617f53a2d0cc754dedc3c7
#
_cell.length_a   1.000
_cell.length_b   1.000
_cell.length_c   1.000
_cell.angle_alpha   90.00
_cell.angle_beta   90.00
_cell.angle_gamma   90.00
#
_symmetry.space_group_name_H-M   'P 1'
#
loop_
_entity.id
_entity.type
_entity.pdbx_description
1 polymer ?
#
loop_
_entity_poly.entity_id
_entity_poly.type
_entity_poly.pdbx_seq_one_letter_code
_entity_poly.pdbx_strand_id
1 'polypeptide(L)'
;MKSIRSVICFCLFLFVFNQLLFADKTIENDSLYTSEYISRIYMAEPERALSLLDGAESKKTIPLRIIHELRSRVYRNMYMTKLAFLYAKKSYLLDSVSQKDTKHLLTMTVDLAELAVLMSDHKESMRYALDGIKLAQKEKDKGAESKLLFCIGENKWQLSFKEEAYDYFDKAIKLLQGTSSKLEMAMLSYFYGMKMDYLLNDSRSKEALEVGLKREKLLKDIAKLPEKTKGFLDLQYTYLYAKMSYICYLEGKYDQAEKYYQQYLSTEN
;
A
#
# COMPACT_ATOMS: atom_id res chain seq x y z
N MET A 1 40.96 -49.50 17.18
CA MET A 1 41.55 -48.36 16.48
C MET A 1 41.07 -48.14 15.01
N LYS A 2 40.44 -49.08 14.33
CA LYS A 2 39.92 -48.90 12.94
C LYS A 2 38.59 -48.13 12.87
N SER A 3 37.80 -48.13 13.94
CA SER A 3 36.46 -47.50 13.96
C SER A 3 36.49 -45.95 14.03
N ILE A 4 37.43 -45.37 14.76
CA ILE A 4 37.53 -43.92 14.96
C ILE A 4 37.99 -43.18 13.69
N ARG A 5 38.89 -43.78 12.92
CA ARG A 5 39.34 -43.20 11.63
C ARG A 5 38.23 -43.15 10.59
N SER A 6 37.34 -44.12 10.59
CA SER A 6 36.20 -44.17 9.65
C SER A 6 35.16 -43.09 9.97
N VAL A 7 34.92 -42.82 11.25
CA VAL A 7 33.96 -41.77 11.68
C VAL A 7 34.49 -40.37 11.37
N ILE A 8 35.80 -40.14 11.59
CA ILE A 8 36.46 -38.86 11.28
C ILE A 8 36.44 -38.57 9.78
N CYS A 9 36.75 -39.59 8.94
CA CYS A 9 36.65 -39.44 7.48
C CYS A 9 35.20 -39.17 7.01
N PHE A 10 34.22 -39.79 7.62
CA PHE A 10 32.80 -39.57 7.27
C PHE A 10 32.32 -38.17 7.68
N CYS A 11 32.75 -37.68 8.88
CA CYS A 11 32.42 -36.32 9.30
C CYS A 11 33.13 -35.24 8.45
N LEU A 12 34.41 -35.49 8.06
CA LEU A 12 35.11 -34.59 7.13
C LEU A 12 34.49 -34.59 5.73
N PHE A 13 34.05 -35.77 5.24
CA PHE A 13 33.38 -35.89 3.97
C PHE A 13 32.01 -35.14 3.97
N LEU A 14 31.25 -35.27 5.06
CA LEU A 14 29.98 -34.51 5.22
C LEU A 14 30.22 -33.01 5.34
N PHE A 15 31.30 -32.59 5.99
CA PHE A 15 31.65 -31.17 6.10
C PHE A 15 32.12 -30.57 4.77
N VAL A 16 32.92 -31.28 4.00
CA VAL A 16 33.37 -30.87 2.66
C VAL A 16 32.17 -30.94 1.66
N PHE A 17 31.31 -31.97 1.78
CA PHE A 17 30.15 -32.10 0.93
C PHE A 17 29.10 -31.03 1.22
N ASN A 18 28.90 -30.66 2.48
CA ASN A 18 28.08 -29.48 2.83
C ASN A 18 28.73 -28.19 2.31
N GLN A 19 30.04 -28.00 2.41
CA GLN A 19 30.67 -26.82 1.81
C GLN A 19 30.58 -26.79 0.29
N LEU A 20 30.63 -27.96 -0.39
CA LEU A 20 30.43 -28.05 -1.83
C LEU A 20 28.94 -27.87 -2.24
N LEU A 21 28.00 -28.29 -1.42
CA LEU A 21 26.55 -28.03 -1.64
C LEU A 21 26.16 -26.55 -1.36
N PHE A 22 26.89 -25.87 -0.46
CA PHE A 22 26.74 -24.42 -0.22
C PHE A 22 27.68 -23.57 -1.05
N ALA A 23 28.64 -24.18 -1.76
CA ALA A 23 29.46 -23.54 -2.78
C ALA A 23 28.84 -23.64 -4.18
N ASP A 24 27.53 -23.83 -4.29
CA ASP A 24 26.82 -23.29 -5.41
C ASP A 24 26.98 -21.77 -5.31
N LYS A 25 28.08 -21.28 -5.87
CA LYS A 25 28.17 -19.90 -6.29
C LYS A 25 26.94 -19.69 -7.17
N THR A 26 25.84 -19.28 -6.55
CA THR A 26 24.83 -18.51 -7.25
C THR A 26 25.66 -17.54 -8.10
N ILE A 27 25.65 -17.74 -9.39
CA ILE A 27 26.03 -16.69 -10.34
C ILE A 27 25.09 -15.57 -9.91
N GLU A 28 25.62 -14.67 -9.08
CA GLU A 28 24.90 -13.50 -8.58
C GLU A 28 24.61 -12.69 -9.82
N ASN A 29 23.44 -12.97 -10.38
CA ASN A 29 22.96 -12.27 -11.56
C ASN A 29 22.68 -10.85 -11.09
N ASP A 30 23.56 -9.89 -11.40
CA ASP A 30 23.40 -8.47 -11.01
C ASP A 30 22.02 -7.93 -11.39
N SER A 31 21.31 -8.58 -12.32
CA SER A 31 19.93 -8.29 -12.66
C SER A 31 18.92 -8.48 -11.50
N LEU A 32 19.26 -9.22 -10.45
CA LEU A 32 18.43 -9.41 -9.25
C LEU A 32 18.50 -8.21 -8.30
N TYR A 33 19.61 -7.45 -8.35
CA TYR A 33 19.87 -6.29 -7.48
C TYR A 33 19.39 -4.99 -8.13
N THR A 34 18.24 -5.03 -8.80
CA THR A 34 17.59 -3.87 -9.43
C THR A 34 16.32 -3.48 -8.68
N SER A 35 16.01 -2.18 -8.69
CA SER A 35 14.76 -1.68 -8.10
C SER A 35 13.53 -2.29 -8.74
N GLU A 36 13.55 -2.54 -10.04
CA GLU A 36 12.46 -3.13 -10.80
C GLU A 36 12.19 -4.57 -10.37
N TYR A 37 13.24 -5.40 -10.25
CA TYR A 37 13.08 -6.78 -9.82
C TYR A 37 12.55 -6.87 -8.40
N ILE A 38 13.17 -6.14 -7.46
CA ILE A 38 12.76 -6.12 -6.06
C ILE A 38 11.32 -5.61 -5.90
N SER A 39 10.92 -4.59 -6.70
CA SER A 39 9.55 -4.05 -6.70
C SER A 39 8.50 -5.05 -7.22
N ARG A 40 8.90 -6.07 -7.95
CA ARG A 40 7.97 -7.12 -8.42
C ARG A 40 7.73 -8.20 -7.37
N ILE A 41 8.73 -8.51 -6.56
CA ILE A 41 8.68 -9.66 -5.65
C ILE A 41 8.31 -9.32 -4.21
N TYR A 42 8.46 -8.06 -3.77
CA TYR A 42 8.39 -7.71 -2.35
C TYR A 42 7.04 -8.03 -1.68
N MET A 43 5.97 -8.09 -2.45
CA MET A 43 4.64 -8.44 -1.90
C MET A 43 4.51 -9.94 -1.65
N ALA A 44 5.09 -10.76 -2.51
CA ALA A 44 5.02 -12.23 -2.42
C ALA A 44 6.17 -12.84 -1.60
N GLU A 45 7.35 -12.23 -1.65
CA GLU A 45 8.59 -12.74 -1.05
C GLU A 45 9.30 -11.61 -0.26
N PRO A 46 8.70 -11.09 0.83
CA PRO A 46 9.22 -9.91 1.52
C PRO A 46 10.62 -10.12 2.14
N GLU A 47 10.88 -11.27 2.75
CA GLU A 47 12.20 -11.59 3.33
C GLU A 47 13.30 -11.66 2.26
N ARG A 48 12.99 -12.26 1.11
CA ARG A 48 13.90 -12.28 -0.04
C ARG A 48 14.17 -10.89 -0.58
N ALA A 49 13.13 -10.05 -0.66
CA ALA A 49 13.28 -8.65 -1.07
C ALA A 49 14.21 -7.88 -0.13
N LEU A 50 14.10 -8.07 1.21
CA LEU A 50 15.02 -7.46 2.19
C LEU A 50 16.45 -7.93 1.99
N SER A 51 16.69 -9.24 1.81
CA SER A 51 18.03 -9.79 1.56
C SER A 51 18.65 -9.21 0.28
N LEU A 52 17.86 -9.06 -0.79
CA LEU A 52 18.33 -8.44 -2.03
C LEU A 52 18.63 -6.94 -1.86
N LEU A 53 17.86 -6.22 -1.04
CA LEU A 53 18.15 -4.83 -0.70
C LEU A 53 19.45 -4.66 0.08
N ASP A 54 19.78 -5.60 0.98
CA ASP A 54 21.06 -5.62 1.69
C ASP A 54 22.23 -5.86 0.72
N GLY A 55 22.07 -6.78 -0.22
CA GLY A 55 23.03 -7.02 -1.30
C GLY A 55 23.20 -5.81 -2.23
N ALA A 56 22.09 -5.18 -2.63
CA ALA A 56 22.09 -3.99 -3.48
C ALA A 56 22.79 -2.79 -2.79
N GLU A 57 22.60 -2.63 -1.47
CA GLU A 57 23.26 -1.60 -0.68
C GLU A 57 24.78 -1.84 -0.63
N SER A 58 25.18 -3.08 -0.34
CA SER A 58 26.60 -3.48 -0.28
C SER A 58 27.31 -3.31 -1.62
N LYS A 59 26.64 -3.67 -2.73
CA LYS A 59 27.14 -3.55 -4.11
C LYS A 59 26.96 -2.15 -4.70
N LYS A 60 26.22 -1.27 -4.04
CA LYS A 60 25.87 0.08 -4.53
C LYS A 60 25.18 0.09 -5.90
N THR A 61 24.37 -0.93 -6.20
CA THR A 61 23.64 -1.07 -7.48
C THR A 61 22.38 -0.20 -7.55
N ILE A 62 21.82 0.17 -6.38
CA ILE A 62 20.64 1.03 -6.24
C ILE A 62 21.00 2.23 -5.36
N PRO A 63 20.55 3.45 -5.70
CA PRO A 63 20.74 4.62 -4.82
C PRO A 63 20.14 4.38 -3.43
N LEU A 64 20.84 4.80 -2.37
CA LEU A 64 20.48 4.54 -0.98
C LEU A 64 19.05 5.04 -0.64
N ARG A 65 18.63 6.18 -1.21
CA ARG A 65 17.27 6.71 -1.03
C ARG A 65 16.21 5.73 -1.54
N ILE A 66 16.45 5.08 -2.68
CA ILE A 66 15.53 4.09 -3.27
C ILE A 66 15.55 2.78 -2.47
N ILE A 67 16.71 2.37 -1.95
CA ILE A 67 16.80 1.23 -1.04
C ILE A 67 15.93 1.46 0.20
N HIS A 68 16.00 2.65 0.79
CA HIS A 68 15.19 2.98 1.95
C HIS A 68 13.69 3.07 1.62
N GLU A 69 13.31 3.62 0.47
CA GLU A 69 11.94 3.58 -0.02
C GLU A 69 11.42 2.14 -0.14
N LEU A 70 12.18 1.26 -0.82
CA LEU A 70 11.79 -0.13 -1.00
C LEU A 70 11.71 -0.89 0.33
N ARG A 71 12.65 -0.68 1.25
CA ARG A 71 12.56 -1.25 2.62
C ARG A 71 11.28 -0.77 3.32
N SER A 72 10.92 0.50 3.19
CA SER A 72 9.67 1.02 3.74
C SER A 72 8.46 0.28 3.19
N ARG A 73 8.39 0.06 1.88
CA ARG A 73 7.30 -0.68 1.23
C ARG A 73 7.23 -2.13 1.68
N VAL A 74 8.39 -2.81 1.79
CA VAL A 74 8.45 -4.19 2.29
C VAL A 74 7.92 -4.27 3.72
N TYR A 75 8.41 -3.42 4.62
CA TYR A 75 7.95 -3.41 6.01
C TYR A 75 6.49 -3.01 6.15
N ARG A 76 5.98 -2.13 5.30
CA ARG A 76 4.54 -1.81 5.23
C ARG A 76 3.71 -3.04 4.83
N ASN A 77 4.16 -3.81 3.85
CA ASN A 77 3.53 -5.06 3.44
C ASN A 77 3.55 -6.13 4.55
N MET A 78 4.60 -6.15 5.37
CA MET A 78 4.73 -7.03 6.55
C MET A 78 3.97 -6.50 7.79
N TYR A 79 3.20 -5.43 7.68
CA TYR A 79 2.51 -4.76 8.79
C TYR A 79 3.44 -4.23 9.89
N MET A 80 4.72 -4.05 9.60
CA MET A 80 5.73 -3.50 10.50
C MET A 80 5.79 -1.96 10.39
N THR A 81 4.69 -1.29 10.74
CA THR A 81 4.46 0.14 10.48
C THR A 81 5.58 1.04 11.01
N LYS A 82 6.13 0.77 12.20
CA LYS A 82 7.23 1.57 12.78
C LYS A 82 8.52 1.48 11.95
N LEU A 83 8.86 0.30 11.43
CA LEU A 83 10.02 0.12 10.55
C LEU A 83 9.76 0.76 9.19
N ALA A 84 8.56 0.60 8.63
CA ALA A 84 8.17 1.28 7.40
C ALA A 84 8.34 2.81 7.53
N PHE A 85 7.85 3.41 8.61
CA PHE A 85 8.02 4.84 8.90
C PHE A 85 9.49 5.24 9.03
N LEU A 86 10.29 4.46 9.76
CA LEU A 86 11.71 4.72 9.92
C LEU A 86 12.44 4.78 8.57
N TYR A 87 12.19 3.82 7.68
CA TYR A 87 12.85 3.76 6.38
C TYR A 87 12.28 4.80 5.40
N ALA A 88 10.99 5.09 5.42
CA ALA A 88 10.42 6.22 4.68
C ALA A 88 11.10 7.54 5.11
N LYS A 89 11.29 7.76 6.42
CA LYS A 89 11.97 8.95 6.95
C LYS A 89 13.43 9.04 6.53
N LYS A 90 14.16 7.91 6.49
CA LYS A 90 15.53 7.88 5.97
C LYS A 90 15.59 8.28 4.50
N SER A 91 14.68 7.77 3.66
CA SER A 91 14.58 8.14 2.25
C SER A 91 14.25 9.62 2.08
N TYR A 92 13.23 10.11 2.78
CA TYR A 92 12.82 11.51 2.81
C TYR A 92 13.98 12.47 3.16
N LEU A 93 14.77 12.15 4.18
CA LEU A 93 15.89 13.00 4.62
C LEU A 93 16.97 13.13 3.54
N LEU A 94 17.26 12.05 2.81
CA LEU A 94 18.23 12.09 1.70
C LEU A 94 17.76 13.02 0.57
N ASP A 95 16.46 13.03 0.27
CA ASP A 95 15.91 13.92 -0.75
C ASP A 95 15.77 15.36 -0.27
N SER A 96 15.37 15.57 0.98
CA SER A 96 15.20 16.92 1.54
C SER A 96 16.51 17.72 1.57
N VAL A 97 17.63 17.02 1.75
CA VAL A 97 18.97 17.66 1.70
C VAL A 97 19.38 17.93 0.26
N SER A 98 19.11 16.99 -0.67
CA SER A 98 19.57 17.14 -2.06
C SER A 98 18.70 18.09 -2.89
N GLN A 99 17.41 18.19 -2.58
CA GLN A 99 16.36 18.95 -3.28
C GLN A 99 16.32 18.73 -4.81
N LYS A 100 16.92 17.62 -5.29
CA LYS A 100 17.06 17.33 -6.72
C LYS A 100 15.85 16.62 -7.33
N ASP A 101 15.09 15.88 -6.50
CA ASP A 101 13.96 15.07 -6.94
C ASP A 101 12.71 15.38 -6.09
N THR A 102 12.02 16.44 -6.48
CA THR A 102 10.82 16.90 -5.75
C THR A 102 9.67 15.90 -5.86
N LYS A 103 9.60 15.11 -6.93
CA LYS A 103 8.57 14.07 -7.08
C LYS A 103 8.78 12.91 -6.10
N HIS A 104 10.03 12.45 -5.97
CA HIS A 104 10.35 11.41 -5.01
C HIS A 104 10.18 11.92 -3.57
N LEU A 105 10.59 13.15 -3.29
CA LEU A 105 10.34 13.81 -2.01
C LEU A 105 8.84 13.85 -1.68
N LEU A 106 7.99 14.19 -2.66
CA LEU A 106 6.54 14.19 -2.50
C LEU A 106 6.02 12.79 -2.19
N THR A 107 6.49 11.76 -2.92
CA THR A 107 6.11 10.37 -2.66
C THR A 107 6.42 9.96 -1.22
N MET A 108 7.62 10.25 -0.74
CA MET A 108 8.01 9.93 0.64
C MET A 108 7.22 10.75 1.67
N THR A 109 6.85 12.00 1.34
CA THR A 109 6.01 12.84 2.21
C THR A 109 4.61 12.25 2.36
N VAL A 110 4.01 11.76 1.26
CA VAL A 110 2.72 11.04 1.29
C VAL A 110 2.82 9.77 2.14
N ASP A 111 3.83 8.94 1.90
CA ASP A 111 4.04 7.70 2.66
C ASP A 111 4.20 7.98 4.16
N LEU A 112 4.93 9.04 4.53
CA LEU A 112 5.11 9.41 5.94
C LEU A 112 3.81 9.91 6.58
N ALA A 113 2.99 10.68 5.86
CA ALA A 113 1.69 11.11 6.36
C ALA A 113 0.76 9.91 6.60
N GLU A 114 0.66 8.99 5.64
CA GLU A 114 -0.15 7.77 5.75
C GLU A 114 0.34 6.85 6.90
N LEU A 115 1.65 6.61 6.99
CA LEU A 115 2.22 5.75 8.05
C LEU A 115 2.05 6.36 9.44
N ALA A 116 2.13 7.68 9.56
CA ALA A 116 1.88 8.37 10.83
C ALA A 116 0.39 8.28 11.26
N VAL A 117 -0.58 8.31 10.30
CA VAL A 117 -2.00 8.01 10.59
C VAL A 117 -2.13 6.61 11.18
N LEU A 118 -1.51 5.60 10.57
CA LEU A 118 -1.55 4.21 11.04
C LEU A 118 -0.94 4.03 12.43
N MET A 119 -0.01 4.89 12.83
CA MET A 119 0.59 4.91 14.16
C MET A 119 -0.18 5.78 15.17
N SER A 120 -1.25 6.43 14.73
CA SER A 120 -1.98 7.47 15.50
C SER A 120 -1.06 8.63 15.95
N ASP A 121 0.03 8.88 15.21
CA ASP A 121 0.86 10.07 15.41
C ASP A 121 0.29 11.24 14.62
N HIS A 122 -0.80 11.79 15.16
CA HIS A 122 -1.57 12.87 14.51
C HIS A 122 -0.71 14.11 14.23
N LYS A 123 0.26 14.41 15.10
CA LYS A 123 1.14 15.57 14.94
C LYS A 123 2.05 15.43 13.73
N GLU A 124 2.76 14.31 13.63
CA GLU A 124 3.65 14.05 12.48
C GLU A 124 2.83 13.90 11.19
N SER A 125 1.71 13.18 11.23
CA SER A 125 0.84 13.01 10.07
C SER A 125 0.34 14.36 9.53
N MET A 126 -0.19 15.22 10.40
CA MET A 126 -0.68 16.55 9.99
C MET A 126 0.45 17.42 9.44
N ARG A 127 1.65 17.36 10.03
CA ARG A 127 2.82 18.10 9.54
C ARG A 127 3.19 17.68 8.12
N TYR A 128 3.37 16.36 7.89
CA TYR A 128 3.69 15.86 6.55
C TYR A 128 2.56 16.12 5.55
N ALA A 129 1.30 15.99 5.97
CA ALA A 129 0.17 16.25 5.09
C ALA A 129 0.11 17.71 4.63
N LEU A 130 0.27 18.68 5.54
CA LEU A 130 0.22 20.10 5.20
C LEU A 130 1.41 20.54 4.34
N ASP A 131 2.62 20.06 4.64
CA ASP A 131 3.81 20.36 3.83
C ASP A 131 3.73 19.68 2.47
N GLY A 132 3.25 18.43 2.43
CA GLY A 132 3.06 17.67 1.21
C GLY A 132 2.01 18.28 0.28
N ILE A 133 0.91 18.84 0.79
CA ILE A 133 -0.10 19.52 -0.04
C ILE A 133 0.52 20.70 -0.81
N LYS A 134 1.36 21.52 -0.15
CA LYS A 134 2.05 22.62 -0.83
C LYS A 134 2.95 22.11 -1.96
N LEU A 135 3.64 20.99 -1.71
CA LEU A 135 4.51 20.36 -2.70
C LEU A 135 3.69 19.75 -3.85
N ALA A 136 2.60 19.02 -3.54
CA ALA A 136 1.71 18.42 -4.53
C ALA A 136 1.08 19.49 -5.46
N GLN A 137 0.66 20.60 -4.90
CA GLN A 137 0.13 21.74 -5.68
C GLN A 137 1.19 22.34 -6.60
N LYS A 138 2.44 22.49 -6.12
CA LYS A 138 3.57 22.95 -6.94
C LYS A 138 3.85 21.99 -8.09
N GLU A 139 3.85 20.68 -7.83
CA GLU A 139 4.08 19.63 -8.83
C GLU A 139 2.82 19.33 -9.68
N LYS A 140 1.67 19.93 -9.36
CA LYS A 140 0.36 19.69 -10.00
C LYS A 140 -0.07 18.22 -9.93
N ASP A 141 0.30 17.53 -8.86
CA ASP A 141 -0.03 16.14 -8.59
C ASP A 141 -1.31 16.04 -7.76
N LYS A 142 -2.45 15.92 -8.46
CA LYS A 142 -3.77 15.78 -7.84
C LYS A 142 -3.91 14.49 -7.02
N GLY A 143 -3.23 13.42 -7.45
CA GLY A 143 -3.26 12.15 -6.75
C GLY A 143 -2.61 12.26 -5.37
N ALA A 144 -1.42 12.85 -5.30
CA ALA A 144 -0.73 13.09 -4.04
C ALA A 144 -1.52 14.07 -3.15
N GLU A 145 -2.01 15.19 -3.70
CA GLU A 145 -2.83 16.15 -2.95
C GLU A 145 -4.07 15.49 -2.36
N SER A 146 -4.76 14.66 -3.13
CA SER A 146 -5.95 13.93 -2.71
C SER A 146 -5.65 12.96 -1.56
N LYS A 147 -4.57 12.20 -1.62
CA LYS A 147 -4.13 11.32 -0.52
C LYS A 147 -3.86 12.10 0.77
N LEU A 148 -3.16 13.21 0.66
CA LEU A 148 -2.82 14.04 1.83
C LEU A 148 -4.04 14.67 2.47
N LEU A 149 -5.01 15.15 1.66
CA LEU A 149 -6.30 15.61 2.18
C LEU A 149 -7.06 14.47 2.88
N PHE A 150 -7.01 13.26 2.31
CA PHE A 150 -7.65 12.10 2.94
C PHE A 150 -6.99 11.77 4.29
N CYS A 151 -5.66 11.81 4.40
CA CYS A 151 -4.93 11.65 5.66
C CYS A 151 -5.34 12.68 6.71
N ILE A 152 -5.57 13.96 6.31
CA ILE A 152 -6.09 14.99 7.23
C ILE A 152 -7.47 14.59 7.74
N GLY A 153 -8.35 14.11 6.85
CA GLY A 153 -9.67 13.61 7.23
C GLY A 153 -9.57 12.46 8.23
N GLU A 154 -8.70 11.48 8.00
CA GLU A 154 -8.48 10.35 8.92
C GLU A 154 -8.00 10.83 10.31
N ASN A 155 -7.04 11.76 10.36
CA ASN A 155 -6.60 12.34 11.63
C ASN A 155 -7.74 13.08 12.35
N LYS A 156 -8.55 13.86 11.63
CA LYS A 156 -9.71 14.55 12.19
C LYS A 156 -10.74 13.55 12.73
N TRP A 157 -11.00 12.47 11.99
CA TRP A 157 -11.92 11.42 12.42
C TRP A 157 -11.45 10.74 13.71
N GLN A 158 -10.16 10.34 13.79
CA GLN A 158 -9.56 9.73 14.98
C GLN A 158 -9.58 10.67 16.18
N LEU A 159 -9.47 11.97 15.95
CA LEU A 159 -9.58 13.02 16.99
C LEU A 159 -11.03 13.42 17.31
N SER A 160 -12.02 12.71 16.77
CA SER A 160 -13.47 12.93 16.96
C SER A 160 -14.04 14.21 16.34
N PHE A 161 -13.30 14.89 15.45
CA PHE A 161 -13.81 16.00 14.64
C PHE A 161 -14.50 15.46 13.36
N LYS A 162 -15.63 14.77 13.56
CA LYS A 162 -16.27 13.95 12.53
C LYS A 162 -16.70 14.72 11.29
N GLU A 163 -17.40 15.85 11.45
CA GLU A 163 -17.89 16.64 10.31
C GLU A 163 -16.73 17.23 9.49
N GLU A 164 -15.70 17.75 10.17
CA GLU A 164 -14.49 18.21 9.47
C GLU A 164 -13.80 17.08 8.71
N ALA A 165 -13.78 15.85 9.28
CA ALA A 165 -13.21 14.69 8.64
C ALA A 165 -13.94 14.39 7.31
N TYR A 166 -15.28 14.38 7.32
CA TYR A 166 -16.06 14.14 6.10
C TYR A 166 -15.87 15.24 5.04
N ASP A 167 -15.71 16.49 5.45
CA ASP A 167 -15.35 17.58 4.54
C ASP A 167 -14.02 17.34 3.83
N TYR A 168 -13.01 16.84 4.57
CA TYR A 168 -11.71 16.50 3.97
C TYR A 168 -11.78 15.28 3.06
N PHE A 169 -12.55 14.24 3.43
CA PHE A 169 -12.80 13.10 2.54
C PHE A 169 -13.47 13.54 1.25
N ASP A 170 -14.46 14.44 1.32
CA ASP A 170 -15.14 14.95 0.14
C ASP A 170 -14.25 15.83 -0.73
N LYS A 171 -13.38 16.67 -0.15
CA LYS A 171 -12.36 17.42 -0.89
C LYS A 171 -11.42 16.49 -1.64
N ALA A 172 -10.91 15.43 -0.97
CA ALA A 172 -10.04 14.44 -1.57
C ALA A 172 -10.72 13.72 -2.76
N ILE A 173 -11.94 13.25 -2.56
CA ILE A 173 -12.75 12.58 -3.58
C ILE A 173 -13.01 13.52 -4.77
N LYS A 174 -13.39 14.77 -4.51
CA LYS A 174 -13.70 15.76 -5.55
C LYS A 174 -12.54 16.05 -6.48
N LEU A 175 -11.30 16.05 -5.97
CA LEU A 175 -10.10 16.27 -6.80
C LEU A 175 -9.92 15.21 -7.89
N LEU A 176 -10.36 13.97 -7.63
CA LEU A 176 -10.21 12.85 -8.54
C LEU A 176 -11.48 12.55 -9.35
N GLN A 177 -12.61 13.22 -9.07
CA GLN A 177 -13.83 13.03 -9.84
C GLN A 177 -13.64 13.45 -11.30
N GLY A 178 -14.09 12.58 -12.23
CA GLY A 178 -14.00 12.82 -13.67
C GLY A 178 -12.63 12.55 -14.27
N THR A 179 -11.68 11.99 -13.49
CA THR A 179 -10.39 11.56 -14.02
C THR A 179 -10.54 10.42 -15.03
N SER A 180 -9.68 10.41 -16.05
CA SER A 180 -9.50 9.29 -16.98
C SER A 180 -8.28 8.43 -16.64
N SER A 181 -7.48 8.83 -15.65
CA SER A 181 -6.32 8.07 -15.18
C SER A 181 -6.77 6.84 -14.41
N LYS A 182 -6.39 5.64 -14.89
CA LYS A 182 -6.69 4.38 -14.21
C LYS A 182 -6.19 4.35 -12.76
N LEU A 183 -4.99 4.88 -12.52
CA LEU A 183 -4.41 4.95 -11.19
C LEU A 183 -5.26 5.84 -10.26
N GLU A 184 -5.68 7.01 -10.74
CA GLU A 184 -6.53 7.92 -9.98
C GLU A 184 -7.94 7.35 -9.78
N MET A 185 -8.51 6.63 -10.78
CA MET A 185 -9.78 5.92 -10.63
C MET A 185 -9.69 4.81 -9.56
N ALA A 186 -8.60 4.04 -9.54
CA ALA A 186 -8.36 3.04 -8.51
C ALA A 186 -8.24 3.68 -7.11
N MET A 187 -7.55 4.79 -7.01
CA MET A 187 -7.43 5.58 -5.78
C MET A 187 -8.79 6.13 -5.33
N LEU A 188 -9.58 6.67 -6.24
CA LEU A 188 -10.93 7.14 -5.97
C LEU A 188 -11.84 6.01 -5.45
N SER A 189 -11.73 4.81 -6.05
CA SER A 189 -12.44 3.62 -5.55
C SER A 189 -12.04 3.27 -4.12
N TYR A 190 -10.75 3.36 -3.81
CA TYR A 190 -10.23 3.16 -2.44
C TYR A 190 -10.83 4.19 -1.47
N PHE A 191 -10.84 5.48 -1.82
CA PHE A 191 -11.41 6.53 -0.97
C PHE A 191 -12.91 6.35 -0.71
N TYR A 192 -13.68 5.94 -1.72
CA TYR A 192 -15.08 5.59 -1.50
C TYR A 192 -15.21 4.42 -0.52
N GLY A 193 -14.36 3.39 -0.65
CA GLY A 193 -14.37 2.25 0.27
C GLY A 193 -14.08 2.63 1.71
N MET A 194 -13.04 3.45 1.93
CA MET A 194 -12.68 3.96 3.25
C MET A 194 -13.75 4.87 3.83
N LYS A 195 -14.32 5.79 3.02
CA LYS A 195 -15.43 6.65 3.47
C LYS A 195 -16.65 5.83 3.88
N MET A 196 -16.97 4.73 3.17
CA MET A 196 -18.03 3.81 3.60
C MET A 196 -17.77 3.24 4.99
N ASP A 197 -16.51 2.82 5.28
CA ASP A 197 -16.14 2.28 6.58
C ASP A 197 -16.30 3.30 7.70
N TYR A 198 -15.84 4.54 7.49
CA TYR A 198 -16.01 5.63 8.46
C TYR A 198 -17.49 5.94 8.71
N LEU A 199 -18.31 6.02 7.67
CA LEU A 199 -19.75 6.24 7.79
C LEU A 199 -20.46 5.10 8.54
N LEU A 200 -20.07 3.84 8.28
CA LEU A 200 -20.61 2.69 9.03
C LEU A 200 -20.21 2.73 10.51
N ASN A 201 -18.97 3.07 10.82
CA ASN A 201 -18.51 3.24 12.19
C ASN A 201 -19.26 4.36 12.93
N ASP A 202 -19.71 5.38 12.20
CA ASP A 202 -20.51 6.48 12.74
C ASP A 202 -22.03 6.22 12.65
N SER A 203 -22.47 4.98 12.32
CA SER A 203 -23.88 4.56 12.18
C SER A 203 -24.64 5.36 11.10
N ARG A 204 -23.95 5.88 10.10
CA ARG A 204 -24.50 6.65 8.96
C ARG A 204 -24.73 5.73 7.75
N SER A 205 -25.48 4.64 7.93
CA SER A 205 -25.65 3.58 6.93
C SER A 205 -26.30 4.07 5.61
N LYS A 206 -27.24 5.00 5.68
CA LYS A 206 -27.85 5.59 4.46
C LYS A 206 -26.82 6.28 3.58
N GLU A 207 -25.96 7.08 4.16
CA GLU A 207 -24.88 7.78 3.44
C GLU A 207 -23.81 6.80 2.95
N ALA A 208 -23.50 5.77 3.74
CA ALA A 208 -22.62 4.70 3.31
C ALA A 208 -23.16 3.97 2.07
N LEU A 209 -24.49 3.75 1.99
CA LEU A 209 -25.13 3.15 0.83
C LEU A 209 -24.98 4.04 -0.42
N GLU A 210 -25.18 5.36 -0.30
CA GLU A 210 -24.99 6.30 -1.41
C GLU A 210 -23.56 6.31 -1.93
N VAL A 211 -22.58 6.29 -1.03
CA VAL A 211 -21.14 6.21 -1.39
C VAL A 211 -20.83 4.88 -2.06
N GLY A 212 -21.41 3.77 -1.59
CA GLY A 212 -21.28 2.45 -2.19
C GLY A 212 -21.80 2.39 -3.62
N LEU A 213 -22.94 3.00 -3.90
CA LEU A 213 -23.50 3.11 -5.27
C LEU A 213 -22.58 3.92 -6.20
N LYS A 214 -21.97 5.01 -5.71
CA LYS A 214 -20.98 5.77 -6.47
C LYS A 214 -19.73 4.93 -6.77
N ARG A 215 -19.27 4.13 -5.79
CA ARG A 215 -18.14 3.20 -5.97
C ARG A 215 -18.47 2.13 -6.99
N GLU A 216 -19.65 1.52 -6.92
CA GLU A 216 -20.09 0.49 -7.87
C GLU A 216 -20.10 1.03 -9.31
N LYS A 217 -20.63 2.24 -9.52
CA LYS A 217 -20.60 2.90 -10.82
C LYS A 217 -19.18 3.10 -11.32
N LEU A 218 -18.28 3.60 -10.46
CA LEU A 218 -16.87 3.80 -10.81
C LEU A 218 -16.18 2.49 -11.20
N LEU A 219 -16.41 1.38 -10.48
CA LEU A 219 -15.86 0.07 -10.82
C LEU A 219 -16.35 -0.44 -12.17
N LYS A 220 -17.63 -0.20 -12.51
CA LYS A 220 -18.18 -0.49 -13.84
C LYS A 220 -17.50 0.33 -14.94
N ASP A 221 -17.10 1.57 -14.65
CA ASP A 221 -16.36 2.39 -15.61
C ASP A 221 -14.91 1.93 -15.76
N ILE A 222 -14.23 1.53 -14.66
CA ILE A 222 -12.90 0.91 -14.71
C ILE A 222 -12.92 -0.39 -15.53
N ALA A 223 -13.98 -1.19 -15.41
CA ALA A 223 -14.14 -2.44 -16.15
C ALA A 223 -14.18 -2.28 -17.68
N LYS A 224 -14.54 -1.08 -18.17
CA LYS A 224 -14.56 -0.76 -19.61
C LYS A 224 -13.19 -0.38 -20.18
N LEU A 225 -12.19 -0.17 -19.32
CA LEU A 225 -10.85 0.20 -19.76
C LEU A 225 -10.16 -0.98 -20.48
N PRO A 226 -9.38 -0.73 -21.53
CA PRO A 226 -8.80 -1.78 -22.40
C PRO A 226 -7.73 -2.64 -21.73
N GLU A 227 -7.25 -2.25 -20.57
CA GLU A 227 -6.18 -2.96 -19.86
C GLU A 227 -6.74 -4.10 -18.99
N LYS A 228 -5.90 -5.17 -18.83
CA LYS A 228 -6.25 -6.30 -17.96
C LYS A 228 -6.40 -5.85 -16.50
N THR A 229 -7.64 -5.71 -16.05
CA THR A 229 -7.99 -5.28 -14.69
C THR A 229 -8.70 -6.37 -13.87
N LYS A 230 -8.87 -7.59 -14.43
CA LYS A 230 -9.75 -8.62 -13.86
C LYS A 230 -9.47 -8.88 -12.38
N GLY A 231 -8.26 -9.28 -12.01
CA GLY A 231 -7.94 -9.60 -10.61
C GLY A 231 -8.12 -8.42 -9.64
N PHE A 232 -7.83 -7.19 -10.10
CA PHE A 232 -8.12 -6.00 -9.31
C PHE A 232 -9.62 -5.81 -9.12
N LEU A 233 -10.40 -5.91 -10.19
CA LEU A 233 -11.85 -5.72 -10.14
C LEU A 233 -12.54 -6.81 -9.29
N ASP A 234 -12.15 -8.06 -9.44
CA ASP A 234 -12.73 -9.16 -8.66
C ASP A 234 -12.58 -8.87 -7.16
N LEU A 235 -11.38 -8.48 -6.71
CA LEU A 235 -11.14 -8.11 -5.31
C LEU A 235 -11.97 -6.88 -4.89
N GLN A 236 -12.06 -5.84 -5.74
CA GLN A 236 -12.82 -4.64 -5.43
C GLN A 236 -14.33 -4.92 -5.33
N TYR A 237 -14.87 -5.76 -6.21
CA TYR A 237 -16.29 -6.16 -6.17
C TYR A 237 -16.59 -7.05 -4.97
N THR A 238 -15.70 -7.98 -4.60
CA THR A 238 -15.85 -8.79 -3.39
C THR A 238 -16.03 -7.91 -2.16
N TYR A 239 -15.13 -6.96 -1.94
CA TYR A 239 -15.24 -6.03 -0.82
C TYR A 239 -16.47 -5.12 -0.90
N LEU A 240 -16.80 -4.64 -2.09
CA LEU A 240 -17.97 -3.77 -2.26
C LEU A 240 -19.26 -4.52 -1.94
N TYR A 241 -19.49 -5.69 -2.54
CA TYR A 241 -20.75 -6.41 -2.41
C TYR A 241 -20.98 -6.94 -1.01
N ALA A 242 -19.92 -7.42 -0.33
CA ALA A 242 -20.00 -7.77 1.10
C ALA A 242 -20.49 -6.59 1.95
N LYS A 243 -19.92 -5.38 1.75
CA LYS A 243 -20.33 -4.19 2.49
C LYS A 243 -21.74 -3.73 2.10
N MET A 244 -22.08 -3.73 0.83
CA MET A 244 -23.41 -3.32 0.34
C MET A 244 -24.50 -4.23 0.86
N SER A 245 -24.26 -5.54 0.91
CA SER A 245 -25.19 -6.49 1.54
C SER A 245 -25.44 -6.14 3.00
N TYR A 246 -24.38 -5.94 3.77
CA TYR A 246 -24.47 -5.57 5.19
C TYR A 246 -25.19 -4.23 5.40
N ILE A 247 -24.88 -3.20 4.61
CA ILE A 247 -25.55 -1.90 4.67
C ILE A 247 -27.05 -2.01 4.37
N CYS A 248 -27.42 -2.75 3.32
CA CYS A 248 -28.82 -2.97 2.95
C CYS A 248 -29.58 -3.73 4.07
N TYR A 249 -28.93 -4.70 4.72
CA TYR A 249 -29.49 -5.39 5.87
C TYR A 249 -29.77 -4.41 7.04
N LEU A 250 -28.81 -3.54 7.38
CA LEU A 250 -29.00 -2.52 8.43
C LEU A 250 -30.14 -1.54 8.13
N GLU A 251 -30.36 -1.24 6.84
CA GLU A 251 -31.44 -0.36 6.38
C GLU A 251 -32.79 -1.08 6.18
N GLY A 252 -32.91 -2.36 6.55
CA GLY A 252 -34.13 -3.16 6.39
C GLY A 252 -34.49 -3.49 4.94
N LYS A 253 -33.54 -3.31 4.00
CA LYS A 253 -33.72 -3.57 2.56
C LYS A 253 -33.29 -5.01 2.24
N TYR A 254 -33.99 -5.99 2.80
CA TYR A 254 -33.58 -7.39 2.81
C TYR A 254 -33.42 -8.00 1.40
N ASP A 255 -34.33 -7.69 0.47
CA ASP A 255 -34.21 -8.19 -0.93
C ASP A 255 -32.97 -7.65 -1.62
N GLN A 256 -32.57 -6.40 -1.34
CA GLN A 256 -31.34 -5.83 -1.87
C GLN A 256 -30.11 -6.40 -1.17
N ALA A 257 -30.20 -6.64 0.13
CA ALA A 257 -29.13 -7.28 0.88
C ALA A 257 -28.83 -8.67 0.33
N GLU A 258 -29.88 -9.49 0.10
CA GLU A 258 -29.74 -10.81 -0.52
C GLU A 258 -29.12 -10.74 -1.91
N LYS A 259 -29.59 -9.81 -2.75
CA LYS A 259 -29.01 -9.61 -4.10
C LYS A 259 -27.51 -9.30 -4.06
N TYR A 260 -27.07 -8.39 -3.18
CA TYR A 260 -25.64 -8.08 -3.03
C TYR A 260 -24.87 -9.25 -2.44
N TYR A 261 -25.46 -10.03 -1.54
CA TYR A 261 -24.84 -11.23 -0.99
C TYR A 261 -24.60 -12.29 -2.08
N GLN A 262 -25.57 -12.53 -2.96
CA GLN A 262 -25.41 -13.44 -4.09
C GLN A 262 -24.34 -12.95 -5.08
N GLN A 263 -24.25 -11.62 -5.30
CA GLN A 263 -23.16 -11.06 -6.10
C GLN A 263 -21.79 -11.26 -5.43
N TYR A 264 -21.69 -11.09 -4.11
CA TYR A 264 -20.48 -11.40 -3.34
C TYR A 264 -20.05 -12.86 -3.52
N LEU A 265 -20.95 -13.81 -3.34
CA LEU A 265 -20.66 -15.25 -3.53
C LEU A 265 -20.18 -15.56 -4.96
N SER A 266 -20.67 -14.84 -5.96
CA SER A 266 -20.26 -15.02 -7.36
C SER A 266 -18.85 -14.51 -7.65
N THR A 267 -18.27 -13.67 -6.79
CA THR A 267 -16.88 -13.19 -6.94
C THR A 267 -15.84 -14.12 -6.31
N GLU A 268 -16.25 -15.08 -5.48
CA GLU A 268 -15.37 -16.05 -4.82
C GLU A 268 -15.14 -17.33 -5.66
N ASN A 269 -15.88 -17.50 -6.76
CA ASN A 269 -15.75 -18.62 -7.71
C ASN A 269 -15.03 -18.15 -9.00
#